data_57589886ae8cedbf7eefb3a06826da6c
#
_entry.id   57589886ae8cedbf7eefb3a06826da6c
#
_cell.length_a   1.000
_cell.length_b   1.000
_cell.length_c   1.000
_cell.angle_alpha   90.00
_cell.angle_beta   90.00
_cell.angle_gamma   90.00
#
_symmetry.space_group_name_H-M   'P 1'
#
loop_
_entity.id
_entity.type
_entity.pdbx_description
1 polymer ?
#
loop_
_entity_poly.entity_id
_entity_poly.type
_entity_poly.pdbx_seq_one_letter_code
_entity_poly.pdbx_strand_id
1 'polypeptide(L)'
;MKATLAAFLIAAGCVLPAPVFAEAGAKAEVKMYATSWCPYCAKARAYFARRGIAYVEVDIEKSREGRAEYDRLGARGIPVILVGPQRMNGFSEARLSQLLADAGY
;
A
#
# COMPACT_ATOMS: atom_id res chain seq x y z
N MET A 1 48.61 -1.35 55.13
CA MET A 1 48.18 -1.26 53.98
C MET A 1 46.76 -1.21 53.45
N LYS A 2 46.53 -0.32 52.65
CA LYS A 2 45.19 0.02 52.23
C LYS A 2 44.89 -0.46 50.90
N ALA A 3 43.97 -1.39 50.79
CA ALA A 3 43.46 -1.79 49.53
C ALA A 3 42.43 -0.78 49.09
N THR A 4 42.73 -0.10 48.07
CA THR A 4 41.76 0.78 47.41
C THR A 4 40.94 -0.06 46.47
N LEU A 5 39.72 -0.23 46.80
CA LEU A 5 38.75 -0.83 45.93
C LEU A 5 38.33 0.21 44.89
N ALA A 6 38.79 0.00 43.70
CA ALA A 6 38.27 0.77 42.59
C ALA A 6 36.91 0.18 42.22
N ALA A 7 35.89 0.95 42.43
CA ALA A 7 34.57 0.60 41.99
C ALA A 7 34.52 0.73 40.49
N PHE A 8 34.40 -0.37 39.81
CA PHE A 8 34.15 -0.38 38.39
C PHE A 8 32.67 -0.16 38.16
N LEU A 9 32.35 1.03 37.80
CA LEU A 9 31.03 1.32 37.26
C LEU A 9 31.03 0.87 35.80
N ILE A 10 30.49 -0.27 35.58
CA ILE A 10 30.18 -0.72 34.25
C ILE A 10 28.89 -0.02 33.85
N ALA A 11 29.02 1.03 33.07
CA ALA A 11 27.87 1.60 32.44
C ALA A 11 27.43 0.61 31.36
N ALA A 12 26.43 -0.18 31.65
CA ALA A 12 25.77 -0.98 30.66
C ALA A 12 25.04 -0.01 29.72
N GLY A 13 25.61 0.26 28.60
CA GLY A 13 24.93 1.00 27.55
C GLY A 13 23.75 0.16 27.08
N CYS A 14 22.56 0.55 27.46
CA CYS A 14 21.37 0.01 26.83
C CYS A 14 21.33 0.46 25.40
N VAL A 15 21.76 -0.40 24.54
CA VAL A 15 21.47 -0.26 23.12
C VAL A 15 20.03 -0.69 22.94
N LEU A 16 19.15 0.28 22.91
CA LEU A 16 17.77 0.00 22.54
C LEU A 16 17.75 -0.28 21.03
N PRO A 17 17.36 -1.50 20.62
CA PRO A 17 17.13 -1.71 19.21
C PRO A 17 16.02 -0.77 18.79
N ALA A 18 16.26 -0.05 17.70
CA ALA A 18 15.22 0.70 17.06
C ALA A 18 14.04 -0.23 16.78
N PRO A 19 12.79 0.19 17.05
CA PRO A 19 11.66 -0.63 16.70
C PRO A 19 11.71 -0.86 15.19
N VAL A 20 12.00 -2.07 14.84
CA VAL A 20 11.81 -2.51 13.47
C VAL A 20 10.30 -2.62 13.31
N PHE A 21 9.70 -1.60 12.79
CA PHE A 21 8.38 -1.78 12.21
C PHE A 21 8.59 -2.71 11.04
N ALA A 22 8.50 -3.97 11.33
CA ALA A 22 8.53 -4.95 10.29
C ALA A 22 7.38 -4.62 9.36
N GLU A 23 7.71 -4.19 8.17
CA GLU A 23 6.75 -4.17 7.08
C GLU A 23 6.31 -5.58 6.73
N ALA A 24 6.88 -6.57 7.38
CA ALA A 24 6.46 -7.95 7.34
C ALA A 24 5.05 -8.05 7.91
N GLY A 25 4.05 -8.06 7.03
CA GLY A 25 2.64 -8.03 7.37
C GLY A 25 1.92 -6.75 6.98
N ALA A 26 2.65 -5.70 6.59
CA ALA A 26 2.01 -4.54 6.00
C ALA A 26 1.47 -4.89 4.63
N LYS A 27 0.18 -4.64 4.45
CA LYS A 27 -0.47 -4.85 3.16
C LYS A 27 -0.01 -3.79 2.17
N ALA A 28 0.09 -4.16 0.91
CA ALA A 28 0.41 -3.22 -0.14
C ALA A 28 -0.69 -2.17 -0.30
N GLU A 29 -0.31 -0.98 -0.71
CA GLU A 29 -1.28 0.06 -1.02
C GLU A 29 -2.08 -0.32 -2.26
N VAL A 30 -3.38 -0.05 -2.20
CA VAL A 30 -4.29 -0.25 -3.32
C VAL A 30 -4.74 1.11 -3.82
N LYS A 31 -4.59 1.34 -5.12
CA LYS A 31 -4.98 2.59 -5.77
C LYS A 31 -5.73 2.27 -7.06
N MET A 32 -6.79 3.03 -7.33
CA MET A 32 -7.57 2.87 -8.54
C MET A 32 -7.72 4.21 -9.26
N TYR A 33 -7.35 4.23 -10.53
CA TYR A 33 -7.63 5.35 -11.44
C TYR A 33 -8.95 5.07 -12.12
N ALA A 34 -9.87 6.01 -12.02
CA ALA A 34 -11.25 5.78 -12.40
C ALA A 34 -11.94 7.06 -12.84
N THR A 35 -13.18 6.91 -13.31
CA THR A 35 -14.10 8.02 -13.53
C THR A 35 -15.43 7.71 -12.83
N SER A 36 -16.24 8.73 -12.61
CA SER A 36 -17.51 8.57 -11.90
C SER A 36 -18.55 7.77 -12.70
N TRP A 37 -18.44 7.76 -14.03
CA TRP A 37 -19.43 7.15 -14.92
C TRP A 37 -19.07 5.74 -15.39
N CYS A 38 -17.87 5.27 -15.09
CA CYS A 38 -17.37 4.00 -15.62
C CYS A 38 -18.03 2.79 -14.92
N PRO A 39 -18.71 1.91 -15.66
CA PRO A 39 -19.38 0.75 -15.07
C PRO A 39 -18.42 -0.25 -14.41
N TYR A 40 -17.27 -0.50 -15.02
CA TYR A 40 -16.27 -1.41 -14.45
C TYR A 40 -15.60 -0.81 -13.21
N CYS A 41 -15.46 0.50 -13.16
CA CYS A 41 -15.01 1.19 -11.95
C CYS A 41 -16.02 1.00 -10.81
N ALA A 42 -17.31 1.10 -11.12
CA ALA A 42 -18.36 0.84 -10.15
C ALA A 42 -18.32 -0.60 -9.61
N LYS A 43 -18.07 -1.57 -10.48
CA LYS A 43 -17.89 -2.98 -10.07
C LYS A 43 -16.70 -3.15 -9.15
N ALA A 44 -15.59 -2.50 -9.44
CA ALA A 44 -14.41 -2.53 -8.60
C ALA A 44 -14.69 -1.91 -7.22
N ARG A 45 -15.37 -0.76 -7.19
CA ARG A 45 -15.77 -0.11 -5.92
C ARG A 45 -16.61 -1.04 -5.06
N ALA A 46 -17.60 -1.69 -5.67
CA ALA A 46 -18.46 -2.63 -4.96
C ALA A 46 -17.67 -3.82 -4.41
N TYR A 47 -16.73 -4.32 -5.17
CA TYR A 47 -15.85 -5.41 -4.76
C TYR A 47 -15.01 -5.02 -3.54
N PHE A 48 -14.36 -3.86 -3.58
CA PHE A 48 -13.57 -3.37 -2.46
C PHE A 48 -14.44 -3.18 -1.21
N ALA A 49 -15.64 -2.65 -1.37
CA ALA A 49 -16.58 -2.46 -0.26
C ALA A 49 -16.98 -3.79 0.37
N ARG A 50 -17.33 -4.78 -0.44
CA ARG A 50 -17.70 -6.11 0.07
C ARG A 50 -16.57 -6.78 0.84
N ARG A 51 -15.34 -6.57 0.43
CA ARG A 51 -14.17 -7.16 1.06
C ARG A 51 -13.57 -6.31 2.16
N GLY A 52 -14.11 -5.12 2.41
CA GLY A 52 -13.58 -4.22 3.41
C GLY A 52 -12.16 -3.75 3.11
N ILE A 53 -11.81 -3.62 1.83
CA ILE A 53 -10.47 -3.20 1.41
C ILE A 53 -10.43 -1.69 1.29
N ALA A 54 -9.52 -1.07 2.03
CA ALA A 54 -9.24 0.34 1.91
C ALA A 54 -8.39 0.59 0.67
N TYR A 55 -8.74 1.59 -0.11
CA TYR A 55 -8.01 1.97 -1.31
C TYR A 55 -8.10 3.46 -1.56
N VAL A 56 -7.19 3.96 -2.38
CA VAL A 56 -7.20 5.36 -2.83
C VAL A 56 -7.80 5.39 -4.23
N GLU A 57 -8.86 6.15 -4.40
CA GLU A 57 -9.44 6.35 -5.72
C GLU A 57 -8.97 7.69 -6.29
N VAL A 58 -8.50 7.67 -7.52
CA VAL A 58 -8.05 8.84 -8.26
C VAL A 58 -8.99 9.06 -9.43
N ASP A 59 -9.75 10.14 -9.41
CA ASP A 59 -10.63 10.51 -10.51
C ASP A 59 -9.80 11.26 -11.56
N ILE A 60 -9.58 10.63 -12.70
CA ILE A 60 -8.73 11.19 -13.74
C ILE A 60 -9.38 12.33 -14.54
N GLU A 61 -10.68 12.56 -14.35
CA GLU A 61 -11.37 13.68 -14.97
C GLU A 61 -11.44 14.90 -14.03
N LYS A 62 -11.52 14.66 -12.73
CA LYS A 62 -11.65 15.73 -11.73
C LYS A 62 -10.33 16.16 -11.12
N SER A 63 -9.31 15.29 -11.19
CA SER A 63 -7.98 15.57 -10.63
C SER A 63 -6.98 15.76 -11.77
N ARG A 64 -6.44 16.95 -11.88
CA ARG A 64 -5.39 17.25 -12.85
C ARG A 64 -4.13 16.45 -12.57
N GLU A 65 -3.75 16.34 -11.29
CA GLU A 65 -2.62 15.53 -10.87
C GLU A 65 -2.86 14.05 -11.12
N GLY A 66 -4.07 13.59 -10.83
CA GLY A 66 -4.47 12.21 -11.06
C GLY A 66 -4.43 11.84 -12.54
N ARG A 67 -4.85 12.72 -13.39
CA ARG A 67 -4.75 12.54 -14.85
C ARG A 67 -3.29 12.46 -15.29
N ALA A 68 -2.44 13.32 -14.76
CA ALA A 68 -1.01 13.30 -15.07
C ALA A 68 -0.35 11.99 -14.63
N GLU A 69 -0.71 11.49 -13.45
CA GLU A 69 -0.23 10.18 -12.98
C GLU A 69 -0.67 9.05 -13.92
N TYR A 70 -1.94 9.06 -14.27
CA TYR A 70 -2.51 8.09 -15.20
C TYR A 70 -1.78 8.12 -16.55
N ASP A 71 -1.52 9.30 -17.09
CA ASP A 71 -0.82 9.46 -18.35
C ASP A 71 0.61 8.92 -18.28
N ARG A 72 1.30 9.13 -17.14
CA ARG A 72 2.66 8.59 -16.93
C ARG A 72 2.68 7.06 -16.87
N LEU A 73 1.60 6.45 -16.45
CA LEU A 73 1.49 4.99 -16.46
C LEU A 73 1.39 4.41 -17.87
N GLY A 74 1.14 5.23 -18.88
CA GLY A 74 0.92 4.78 -20.24
C GLY A 74 -0.33 3.93 -20.36
N ALA A 75 -1.27 4.08 -19.43
CA ALA A 75 -2.48 3.28 -19.39
C ALA A 75 -3.48 3.71 -20.47
N ARG A 76 -4.27 2.75 -20.91
CA ARG A 76 -5.39 2.97 -21.80
C ARG A 76 -6.64 2.37 -21.17
N GLY A 77 -7.69 3.16 -21.09
CA GLY A 77 -8.93 2.70 -20.48
C GLY A 77 -8.89 2.75 -18.94
N ILE A 78 -10.02 2.47 -18.35
CA ILE A 78 -10.28 2.51 -16.92
C ILE A 78 -11.17 1.32 -16.53
N PRO A 79 -11.11 0.87 -15.28
CA PRO A 79 -10.19 1.32 -14.24
C PRO A 79 -8.76 0.82 -14.48
N VAL A 80 -7.79 1.49 -13.87
CA VAL A 80 -6.44 0.96 -13.68
C VAL A 80 -6.24 0.78 -12.19
N ILE A 81 -5.95 -0.43 -11.77
CA ILE A 81 -5.82 -0.76 -10.36
C ILE A 81 -4.38 -1.15 -10.09
N LEU A 82 -3.77 -0.48 -9.11
CA LEU A 82 -2.45 -0.79 -8.61
C LEU A 82 -2.59 -1.46 -7.25
N VAL A 83 -1.97 -2.61 -7.10
CA VAL A 83 -1.84 -3.31 -5.83
C VAL A 83 -0.35 -3.43 -5.55
N GLY A 84 0.20 -2.49 -4.79
CA GLY A 84 1.64 -2.36 -4.64
C GLY A 84 2.31 -2.21 -6.01
N PRO A 85 3.31 -3.05 -6.35
CA PRO A 85 3.98 -3.00 -7.65
C PRO A 85 3.20 -3.66 -8.78
N GLN A 86 2.09 -4.32 -8.47
CA GLN A 86 1.28 -5.02 -9.46
C GLN A 86 0.24 -4.10 -10.07
N ARG A 87 -0.06 -4.31 -11.33
CA ARG A 87 -1.01 -3.49 -12.06
C ARG A 87 -2.03 -4.37 -12.78
N MET A 88 -3.29 -3.97 -12.68
CA MET A 88 -4.37 -4.56 -13.45
C MET A 88 -5.05 -3.48 -14.29
N ASN A 89 -5.13 -3.71 -15.58
CA ASN A 89 -5.87 -2.85 -16.51
C ASN A 89 -7.28 -3.40 -16.66
N GLY A 90 -8.27 -2.61 -16.30
CA GLY A 90 -9.65 -3.06 -16.26
C GLY A 90 -9.99 -3.73 -14.92
N PHE A 91 -11.13 -4.40 -14.88
CA PHE A 91 -11.61 -5.10 -13.70
C PHE A 91 -11.94 -6.56 -14.00
N SER A 92 -11.32 -7.44 -13.28
CA SER A 92 -11.63 -8.86 -13.20
C SER A 92 -11.58 -9.25 -11.73
N GLU A 93 -12.69 -9.72 -11.20
CA GLU A 93 -12.79 -10.09 -9.79
C GLU A 93 -11.80 -11.19 -9.43
N ALA A 94 -11.69 -12.22 -10.28
CA ALA A 94 -10.76 -13.32 -10.05
C ALA A 94 -9.31 -12.87 -10.02
N ARG A 95 -8.92 -12.03 -10.99
CA ARG A 95 -7.55 -11.52 -11.05
C ARG A 95 -7.24 -10.58 -9.91
N LEU A 96 -8.17 -9.67 -9.59
CA LEU A 96 -7.98 -8.75 -8.47
C LEU A 96 -7.86 -9.49 -7.15
N SER A 97 -8.69 -10.51 -6.94
CA SER A 97 -8.61 -11.38 -5.77
C SER A 97 -7.22 -11.99 -5.62
N GLN A 98 -6.65 -12.45 -6.73
CA GLN A 98 -5.30 -13.04 -6.72
C GLN A 98 -4.24 -12.00 -6.37
N LEU A 99 -4.30 -10.82 -7.00
CA LEU A 99 -3.35 -9.74 -6.71
C LEU A 99 -3.41 -9.30 -5.24
N LEU A 100 -4.61 -9.23 -4.70
CA LEU A 100 -4.80 -8.88 -3.29
C LEU A 100 -4.27 -9.95 -2.36
N ALA A 101 -4.53 -11.21 -2.65
CA ALA A 101 -3.99 -12.32 -1.86
C ALA A 101 -2.46 -12.30 -1.84
N ASP A 102 -1.83 -12.08 -2.99
CA ASP A 102 -0.37 -11.98 -3.10
C ASP A 102 0.18 -10.78 -2.34
N ALA A 103 -0.63 -9.76 -2.12
CA ALA A 103 -0.24 -8.54 -1.42
C ALA A 103 -0.57 -8.55 0.08
N GLY A 104 -1.08 -9.65 0.61
CA GLY A 104 -1.36 -9.82 2.03
C GLY A 104 -2.79 -9.52 2.47
N TYR A 105 -3.72 -9.42 1.53
CA TYR A 105 -5.14 -9.21 1.82
C TYR A 105 -5.91 -10.51 1.95
#